data_688a10b50cb8280fbac27ba03821f383
#
_entry.id   688a10b50cb8280fbac27ba03821f383
#
_cell.length_a   1.000
_cell.length_b   1.000
_cell.length_c   1.000
_cell.angle_alpha   90.00
_cell.angle_beta   90.00
_cell.angle_gamma   90.00
#
_symmetry.space_group_name_H-M   'P 1'
#
loop_
_entity.id
_entity.type
_entity.pdbx_description
1 polymer ?
#
loop_
_entity_poly.entity_id
_entity_poly.type
_entity_poly.pdbx_seq_one_letter_code
_entity_poly.pdbx_strand_id
1 'polypeptide(L)'
;MKKCFAIFSMALTFSLAVMAQSSTNVPFSQYGLSMNTLPVSTPLAESMGGVVFSRAGSNFVNPFNPASYASIQPESFVFDIAMSLQSSRLNEGGQQYKDFAGTLSSITLAFPITSWWKTSAGLLPYSKTEYRTVMTQPIAGTTQNVKTIYDGTGGISQFYWGNAFNVWNDGEGKPSLQAGFNLNYLYGSVARAITYDFVASDTSFFQDTRRQQETRVSNITFDLGLLYRQPLGEKYTLSVGLTCGVPQSLKVDDKALIYTFVTYGSSEYTLDTIFPARGNNSEYESTLRQPLSIGLGLSLERNQRWMVALDAAYSPYSGMKYEEGVETPVFGNSGICYADNYRIAFGGGWIGNPTATRYIGRMGLTGGVHYEKGKLALALASGDWTLDEWGVSLGITFPMRKGRSQLVVTGGYSSFGSNDLLRNDVLSVGLALSSNERWFVKRKYN
;
A
#
# COMPACT_ATOMS: atom_id res chain seq x y z
N MET A 1 3.51 19.89 25.58
CA MET A 1 3.20 20.44 24.26
C MET A 1 4.45 20.86 23.48
N LYS A 2 5.32 21.79 23.97
CA LYS A 2 6.51 22.25 23.19
C LYS A 2 7.45 21.12 22.74
N LYS A 3 7.73 20.11 23.56
CA LYS A 3 8.60 18.98 23.19
C LYS A 3 7.95 18.03 22.17
N CYS A 4 6.65 17.85 22.17
CA CYS A 4 5.95 17.04 21.16
C CYS A 4 5.85 17.76 19.83
N PHE A 5 5.65 19.08 19.86
CA PHE A 5 5.66 19.91 18.65
C PHE A 5 7.05 19.92 17.99
N ALA A 6 8.13 19.95 18.79
CA ALA A 6 9.49 19.87 18.27
C ALA A 6 9.81 18.49 17.64
N ILE A 7 9.36 17.39 18.25
CA ILE A 7 9.51 16.03 17.68
C ILE A 7 8.66 15.90 16.42
N PHE A 8 7.45 16.42 16.41
CA PHE A 8 6.57 16.45 15.24
C PHE A 8 7.15 17.27 14.09
N SER A 9 7.68 18.48 14.39
CA SER A 9 8.34 19.34 13.40
C SER A 9 9.59 18.66 12.84
N MET A 10 10.39 18.01 13.68
CA MET A 10 11.60 17.27 13.26
C MET A 10 11.26 16.02 12.44
N ALA A 11 10.17 15.29 12.78
CA ALA A 11 9.69 14.17 11.99
C ALA A 11 9.14 14.63 10.63
N LEU A 12 8.44 15.77 10.58
CA LEU A 12 7.91 16.35 9.35
C LEU A 12 9.03 16.84 8.42
N THR A 13 10.07 17.48 8.96
CA THR A 13 11.23 17.91 8.15
C THR A 13 12.06 16.73 7.66
N PHE A 14 12.18 15.68 8.45
CA PHE A 14 12.88 14.45 8.05
C PHE A 14 12.09 13.70 6.97
N SER A 15 10.76 13.64 7.06
CA SER A 15 9.90 13.01 6.05
C SER A 15 9.94 13.73 4.70
N LEU A 16 10.01 15.06 4.70
CA LEU A 16 10.16 15.86 3.46
C LEU A 16 11.52 15.63 2.79
N ALA A 17 12.59 15.43 3.56
CA ALA A 17 13.91 15.13 3.03
C ALA A 17 14.01 13.70 2.45
N VAL A 18 13.30 12.73 3.04
CA VAL A 18 13.24 11.35 2.56
C VAL A 18 12.41 11.22 1.28
N MET A 19 11.34 12.01 1.13
CA MET A 19 10.53 12.05 -0.08
C MET A 19 11.30 12.55 -1.33
N ALA A 20 12.37 13.32 -1.15
CA ALA A 20 13.16 13.87 -2.23
C ALA A 20 14.18 12.89 -2.87
N GLN A 21 14.34 11.68 -2.31
CA GLN A 21 15.40 10.73 -2.73
C GLN A 21 14.89 9.28 -2.92
N SER A 22 13.60 9.06 -3.16
CA SER A 22 13.10 7.70 -3.32
C SER A 22 13.10 7.27 -4.77
N SER A 23 14.03 6.40 -5.15
CA SER A 23 13.94 5.61 -6.38
C SER A 23 13.86 4.13 -6.01
N THR A 24 12.71 3.50 -6.17
CA THR A 24 12.59 2.04 -6.10
C THR A 24 12.36 1.50 -7.49
N ASN A 25 13.26 0.68 -8.00
CA ASN A 25 13.05 0.03 -9.28
C ASN A 25 12.21 -1.25 -9.05
N VAL A 26 10.91 -1.17 -9.34
CA VAL A 26 9.97 -2.28 -9.28
C VAL A 26 9.38 -2.52 -10.68
N PRO A 27 10.04 -3.31 -11.54
CA PRO A 27 9.64 -3.50 -12.94
C PRO A 27 8.20 -3.99 -13.11
N PHE A 28 7.68 -4.74 -12.14
CA PHE A 28 6.29 -5.23 -12.17
C PHE A 28 5.24 -4.13 -11.96
N SER A 29 5.63 -2.94 -11.51
CA SER A 29 4.73 -1.79 -11.36
C SER A 29 4.34 -1.14 -12.70
N GLN A 30 4.86 -1.64 -13.81
CA GLN A 30 4.50 -1.16 -15.16
C GLN A 30 3.07 -1.51 -15.59
N TYR A 31 2.37 -2.41 -14.90
CA TYR A 31 1.08 -2.94 -15.30
C TYR A 31 -0.09 -2.39 -14.49
N GLY A 32 -1.24 -2.16 -15.16
CA GLY A 32 -2.47 -1.67 -14.55
C GLY A 32 -2.31 -0.30 -13.87
N LEU A 33 -2.91 -0.11 -12.70
CA LEU A 33 -2.70 1.06 -11.84
C LEU A 33 -1.54 0.86 -10.86
N SER A 34 -0.50 0.11 -11.24
CA SER A 34 0.67 -0.22 -10.41
C SER A 34 0.43 -1.30 -9.34
N MET A 35 1.46 -1.56 -8.58
CA MET A 35 1.38 -2.49 -7.45
C MET A 35 0.72 -1.84 -6.25
N ASN A 36 -0.28 -2.50 -5.69
CA ASN A 36 -0.85 -2.10 -4.42
C ASN A 36 0.19 -2.20 -3.31
N THR A 37 0.20 -1.22 -2.43
CA THR A 37 1.09 -1.18 -1.28
C THR A 37 0.43 -1.68 0.01
N LEU A 38 -0.89 -1.90 -0.01
CA LEU A 38 -1.70 -2.27 1.14
C LEU A 38 -1.96 -3.80 1.20
N PRO A 39 -2.08 -4.39 2.39
CA PRO A 39 -2.04 -3.83 3.74
C PRO A 39 -0.65 -3.87 4.41
N VAL A 40 0.36 -4.49 3.81
CA VAL A 40 1.66 -4.77 4.44
C VAL A 40 2.51 -3.52 4.64
N SER A 41 2.19 -2.44 3.95
CA SER A 41 2.98 -1.20 3.97
C SER A 41 2.90 -0.40 5.28
N THR A 42 1.97 -0.69 6.18
CA THR A 42 1.90 0.01 7.46
C THR A 42 2.70 -0.74 8.52
N PRO A 43 3.65 -0.08 9.23
CA PRO A 43 4.45 -0.74 10.27
C PRO A 43 3.62 -1.44 11.34
N LEU A 44 2.45 -0.90 11.65
CA LEU A 44 1.55 -1.53 12.61
C LEU A 44 1.03 -2.89 12.11
N ALA A 45 0.64 -3.00 10.85
CA ALA A 45 0.24 -4.26 10.22
C ALA A 45 1.45 -5.19 10.05
N GLU A 46 2.56 -4.66 9.53
CA GLU A 46 3.82 -5.38 9.34
C GLU A 46 4.31 -6.03 10.63
N SER A 47 4.18 -5.36 11.79
CA SER A 47 4.60 -5.89 13.09
C SER A 47 4.03 -7.29 13.44
N MET A 48 2.98 -7.72 12.76
CA MET A 48 2.31 -9.02 12.94
C MET A 48 2.08 -9.75 11.61
N GLY A 49 3.02 -9.68 10.66
CA GLY A 49 2.89 -10.34 9.36
C GLY A 49 1.79 -9.78 8.47
N GLY A 50 1.30 -8.58 8.74
CA GLY A 50 0.21 -7.98 7.98
C GLY A 50 -1.19 -8.44 8.39
N VAL A 51 -1.36 -8.96 9.59
CA VAL A 51 -2.69 -9.23 10.19
C VAL A 51 -3.39 -7.93 10.52
N VAL A 52 -4.61 -7.74 10.02
CA VAL A 52 -5.37 -6.48 10.14
C VAL A 52 -6.88 -6.67 10.37
N PHE A 53 -7.50 -7.73 9.83
CA PHE A 53 -8.98 -7.79 9.76
C PHE A 53 -9.66 -7.98 11.11
N SER A 54 -9.06 -8.74 12.03
CA SER A 54 -9.59 -8.93 13.39
C SER A 54 -8.95 -7.99 14.42
N ARG A 55 -7.97 -7.17 14.01
CA ARG A 55 -7.18 -6.35 14.92
C ARG A 55 -7.89 -5.03 15.24
N ALA A 56 -8.16 -4.80 16.52
CA ALA A 56 -8.73 -3.56 17.02
C ALA A 56 -8.09 -3.17 18.35
N GLY A 57 -7.98 -1.88 18.60
CA GLY A 57 -7.39 -1.37 19.82
C GLY A 57 -7.82 0.06 20.13
N SER A 58 -7.59 0.49 21.35
CA SER A 58 -7.95 1.84 21.80
C SER A 58 -6.87 2.89 21.54
N ASN A 59 -5.63 2.46 21.20
CA ASN A 59 -4.47 3.35 21.11
C ASN A 59 -3.88 3.47 19.71
N PHE A 60 -4.52 2.89 18.72
CA PHE A 60 -4.11 2.97 17.32
C PHE A 60 -5.32 2.88 16.39
N VAL A 61 -5.15 3.37 15.18
CA VAL A 61 -6.16 3.33 14.11
C VAL A 61 -5.84 2.18 13.15
N ASN A 62 -6.82 1.35 12.84
CA ASN A 62 -6.70 0.30 11.82
C ASN A 62 -7.65 0.60 10.64
N PRO A 63 -7.15 1.20 9.54
CA PRO A 63 -8.00 1.57 8.40
C PRO A 63 -8.48 0.38 7.56
N PHE A 64 -7.89 -0.81 7.73
CA PHE A 64 -8.19 -2.00 6.92
C PHE A 64 -9.46 -2.73 7.35
N ASN A 65 -9.93 -2.52 8.58
CA ASN A 65 -11.26 -2.90 9.02
C ASN A 65 -11.94 -1.71 9.69
N PRO A 66 -12.85 -1.01 8.99
CA PRO A 66 -13.49 0.19 9.54
C PRO A 66 -14.29 -0.06 10.83
N ALA A 67 -14.80 -1.27 11.08
CA ALA A 67 -15.47 -1.60 12.33
C ALA A 67 -14.54 -1.46 13.56
N SER A 68 -13.22 -1.57 13.38
CA SER A 68 -12.23 -1.47 14.44
C SER A 68 -12.23 -0.12 15.17
N TYR A 69 -12.66 0.97 14.50
CA TYR A 69 -12.71 2.31 15.10
C TYR A 69 -13.67 2.37 16.29
N ALA A 70 -14.70 1.50 16.32
CA ALA A 70 -15.63 1.43 17.43
C ALA A 70 -14.96 1.02 18.77
N SER A 71 -13.73 0.47 18.74
CA SER A 71 -12.93 0.10 19.91
C SER A 71 -12.18 1.30 20.53
N ILE A 72 -12.20 2.46 19.91
CA ILE A 72 -11.61 3.70 20.43
C ILE A 72 -12.38 4.15 21.67
N GLN A 73 -11.65 4.48 22.74
CA GLN A 73 -12.24 4.86 24.01
C GLN A 73 -12.99 6.20 23.92
N PRO A 74 -14.04 6.40 24.71
CA PRO A 74 -14.64 7.72 24.89
C PRO A 74 -13.61 8.78 25.34
N GLU A 75 -13.85 10.03 25.00
CA GLU A 75 -13.00 11.18 25.36
C GLU A 75 -11.54 11.05 24.87
N SER A 76 -11.26 10.24 23.85
CA SER A 76 -9.92 10.08 23.30
C SER A 76 -9.83 10.60 21.86
N PHE A 77 -8.66 11.13 21.53
CA PHE A 77 -8.27 11.48 20.18
C PHE A 77 -7.01 10.68 19.86
N VAL A 78 -7.11 9.78 18.89
CA VAL A 78 -6.00 8.95 18.43
C VAL A 78 -5.45 9.53 17.14
N PHE A 79 -4.14 9.70 17.10
CA PHE A 79 -3.41 10.15 15.92
C PHE A 79 -2.23 9.23 15.69
N ASP A 80 -2.13 8.70 14.47
CA ASP A 80 -1.03 7.84 14.06
C ASP A 80 -0.32 8.42 12.85
N ILE A 81 1.01 8.37 12.87
CA ILE A 81 1.88 8.66 11.73
C ILE A 81 2.87 7.51 11.59
N ALA A 82 3.07 7.05 10.38
CA ALA A 82 3.97 5.94 10.11
C ALA A 82 4.79 6.15 8.83
N MET A 83 6.03 5.67 8.86
CA MET A 83 6.97 5.67 7.74
C MET A 83 7.65 4.32 7.62
N SER A 84 8.05 3.97 6.42
CA SER A 84 8.80 2.76 6.10
C SER A 84 10.02 3.10 5.25
N LEU A 85 11.13 2.46 5.56
CA LEU A 85 12.36 2.44 4.77
C LEU A 85 12.51 1.05 4.20
N GLN A 86 12.81 0.94 2.91
CA GLN A 86 12.92 -0.33 2.22
C GLN A 86 14.22 -0.37 1.43
N SER A 87 14.94 -1.49 1.54
CA SER A 87 16.06 -1.82 0.67
C SER A 87 15.68 -3.02 -0.17
N SER A 88 15.58 -2.85 -1.47
CA SER A 88 15.26 -3.90 -2.42
C SER A 88 16.49 -4.41 -3.14
N ARG A 89 16.51 -5.72 -3.39
CA ARG A 89 17.54 -6.40 -4.18
C ARG A 89 16.85 -7.16 -5.29
N LEU A 90 16.94 -6.62 -6.50
CA LEU A 90 16.42 -7.22 -7.70
C LEU A 90 17.45 -8.15 -8.31
N ASN A 91 17.07 -9.39 -8.56
CA ASN A 91 17.89 -10.41 -9.22
C ASN A 91 17.25 -10.76 -10.57
N GLU A 92 17.98 -10.54 -11.66
CA GLU A 92 17.55 -10.82 -13.03
C GLU A 92 18.71 -11.44 -13.81
N GLY A 93 18.55 -12.66 -14.32
CA GLY A 93 19.56 -13.31 -15.14
C GLY A 93 20.95 -13.41 -14.53
N GLY A 94 21.05 -13.50 -13.18
CA GLY A 94 22.32 -13.52 -12.43
C GLY A 94 22.91 -12.14 -12.13
N GLN A 95 22.29 -11.06 -12.58
CA GLN A 95 22.66 -9.68 -12.22
C GLN A 95 21.84 -9.22 -10.99
N GLN A 96 22.47 -8.42 -10.14
CA GLN A 96 21.86 -7.87 -8.93
C GLN A 96 21.85 -6.35 -8.96
N TYR A 97 20.65 -5.78 -8.77
CA TYR A 97 20.45 -4.35 -8.60
C TYR A 97 19.97 -4.08 -7.18
N LYS A 98 20.57 -3.11 -6.52
CA LYS A 98 20.16 -2.68 -5.17
C LYS A 98 19.56 -1.32 -5.23
N ASP A 99 18.50 -1.14 -4.49
CA ASP A 99 17.79 0.12 -4.40
C ASP A 99 17.35 0.41 -2.97
N PHE A 100 17.09 1.68 -2.66
CA PHE A 100 16.67 2.13 -1.34
C PHE A 100 15.57 3.18 -1.46
N ALA A 101 14.47 2.99 -0.74
CA ALA A 101 13.35 3.93 -0.71
C ALA A 101 12.84 4.21 0.68
N GLY A 102 12.39 5.44 0.88
CA GLY A 102 11.62 5.85 2.05
C GLY A 102 10.21 6.26 1.65
N THR A 103 9.22 5.85 2.42
CA THR A 103 7.81 6.14 2.14
C THR A 103 7.09 6.53 3.42
N LEU A 104 6.22 7.56 3.33
CA LEU A 104 5.21 7.83 4.34
C LEU A 104 4.12 6.76 4.21
N SER A 105 4.02 5.86 5.20
CA SER A 105 3.12 4.71 5.13
C SER A 105 1.68 5.04 5.50
N SER A 106 1.48 5.97 6.44
CA SER A 106 0.13 6.40 6.83
C SER A 106 0.15 7.66 7.70
N ILE A 107 -0.90 8.45 7.58
CA ILE A 107 -1.31 9.45 8.56
C ILE A 107 -2.77 9.21 8.83
N THR A 108 -3.13 8.89 10.07
CA THR A 108 -4.52 8.59 10.44
C THR A 108 -4.90 9.27 11.74
N LEU A 109 -6.16 9.58 11.86
CA LEU A 109 -6.74 10.12 13.09
C LEU A 109 -8.11 9.48 13.34
N ALA A 110 -8.47 9.36 14.62
CA ALA A 110 -9.79 8.86 14.97
C ALA A 110 -10.23 9.40 16.34
N PHE A 111 -11.54 9.61 16.47
CA PHE A 111 -12.14 10.10 17.70
C PHE A 111 -13.62 9.66 17.82
N PRO A 112 -14.14 9.57 19.05
CA PRO A 112 -15.54 9.29 19.28
C PRO A 112 -16.41 10.54 19.02
N ILE A 113 -17.52 10.37 18.30
CA ILE A 113 -18.57 11.39 18.17
C ILE A 113 -19.60 11.21 19.28
N THR A 114 -20.01 9.95 19.49
CA THR A 114 -20.89 9.54 20.60
C THR A 114 -20.37 8.24 21.23
N SER A 115 -21.06 7.73 22.24
CA SER A 115 -20.71 6.43 22.86
C SER A 115 -20.81 5.26 21.88
N TRP A 116 -21.71 5.32 20.90
CA TRP A 116 -21.98 4.26 19.93
C TRP A 116 -21.40 4.55 18.53
N TRP A 117 -20.99 5.78 18.21
CA TRP A 117 -20.48 6.21 16.92
C TRP A 117 -19.09 6.82 17.05
N LYS A 118 -18.12 6.30 16.26
CA LYS A 118 -16.74 6.80 16.15
C LYS A 118 -16.43 7.07 14.69
N THR A 119 -15.54 8.02 14.46
CA THR A 119 -15.08 8.38 13.12
C THR A 119 -13.56 8.34 13.02
N SER A 120 -13.08 8.13 11.83
CA SER A 120 -11.66 8.13 11.48
C SER A 120 -11.46 8.78 10.12
N ALA A 121 -10.31 9.40 9.91
CA ALA A 121 -9.88 9.87 8.60
C ALA A 121 -8.37 9.69 8.46
N GLY A 122 -7.90 9.59 7.23
CA GLY A 122 -6.46 9.46 7.02
C GLY A 122 -6.04 9.40 5.57
N LEU A 123 -4.73 9.41 5.38
CA LEU A 123 -4.03 9.32 4.11
C LEU A 123 -3.18 8.06 4.10
N LEU A 124 -3.28 7.30 3.03
CA LEU A 124 -2.56 6.05 2.80
C LEU A 124 -2.03 6.03 1.35
N PRO A 125 -0.85 5.49 1.08
CA PRO A 125 -0.46 5.14 -0.27
C PRO A 125 -1.30 3.95 -0.74
N TYR A 126 -1.96 4.07 -1.89
CA TYR A 126 -2.76 2.99 -2.47
C TYR A 126 -1.93 2.13 -3.43
N SER A 127 -1.20 2.79 -4.33
CA SER A 127 -0.28 2.12 -5.26
C SER A 127 0.91 3.00 -5.60
N LYS A 128 2.01 2.39 -6.02
CA LYS A 128 3.23 3.07 -6.43
C LYS A 128 3.76 2.48 -7.73
N THR A 129 4.15 3.35 -8.66
CA THR A 129 4.89 3.00 -9.88
C THR A 129 6.25 3.67 -9.82
N GLU A 130 7.30 2.88 -9.93
CA GLU A 130 8.65 3.40 -10.06
C GLU A 130 9.54 2.31 -10.65
N TYR A 131 9.92 2.49 -11.90
CA TYR A 131 10.84 1.57 -12.57
C TYR A 131 11.59 2.27 -13.69
N ARG A 132 12.81 1.79 -13.94
CA ARG A 132 13.60 2.12 -15.12
C ARG A 132 14.35 0.88 -15.58
N THR A 133 13.99 0.36 -16.76
CA THR A 133 14.61 -0.79 -17.36
C THR A 133 15.20 -0.37 -18.71
N VAL A 134 16.43 -0.79 -18.99
CA VAL A 134 17.15 -0.47 -20.21
C VAL A 134 17.53 -1.76 -20.93
N MET A 135 17.11 -1.90 -22.17
CA MET A 135 17.47 -3.03 -23.03
C MET A 135 18.20 -2.52 -24.27
N THR A 136 19.28 -3.18 -24.66
CA THR A 136 19.98 -2.87 -25.90
C THR A 136 19.86 -4.04 -26.85
N GLN A 137 19.34 -3.81 -28.04
CA GLN A 137 19.09 -4.86 -29.04
C GLN A 137 19.64 -4.43 -30.40
N PRO A 138 20.20 -5.37 -31.16
CA PRO A 138 20.62 -5.06 -32.57
C PRO A 138 19.41 -4.85 -33.45
N ILE A 139 19.51 -3.89 -34.37
CA ILE A 139 18.48 -3.63 -35.38
C ILE A 139 18.71 -4.59 -36.55
N ALA A 140 17.69 -5.40 -36.85
CA ALA A 140 17.78 -6.38 -37.92
C ALA A 140 18.16 -5.73 -39.29
N GLY A 141 19.15 -6.29 -39.97
CA GLY A 141 19.63 -5.79 -41.26
C GLY A 141 20.57 -4.58 -41.17
N THR A 142 21.00 -4.19 -39.98
CA THR A 142 21.96 -3.11 -39.78
C THR A 142 23.08 -3.51 -38.82
N THR A 143 24.11 -2.69 -38.70
CA THR A 143 25.18 -2.81 -37.69
C THR A 143 24.89 -1.98 -36.42
N GLN A 144 23.68 -1.38 -36.36
CA GLN A 144 23.29 -0.47 -35.28
C GLN A 144 22.49 -1.18 -34.19
N ASN A 145 22.52 -0.59 -33.01
CA ASN A 145 21.73 -1.02 -31.84
C ASN A 145 20.69 0.05 -31.53
N VAL A 146 19.53 -0.39 -31.04
CA VAL A 146 18.54 0.45 -30.38
C VAL A 146 18.57 0.20 -28.89
N LYS A 147 18.61 1.27 -28.12
CA LYS A 147 18.47 1.25 -26.68
C LYS A 147 17.03 1.58 -26.33
N THR A 148 16.30 0.59 -25.87
CA THR A 148 14.90 0.75 -25.42
C THR A 148 14.91 1.01 -23.93
N ILE A 149 14.35 2.14 -23.53
CA ILE A 149 14.26 2.57 -22.13
C ILE A 149 12.79 2.55 -21.72
N TYR A 150 12.47 1.76 -20.72
CA TYR A 150 11.15 1.69 -20.10
C TYR A 150 11.21 2.46 -18.78
N ASP A 151 10.49 3.55 -18.69
CA ASP A 151 10.40 4.39 -17.49
C ASP A 151 8.96 4.43 -16.98
N GLY A 152 8.80 4.35 -15.69
CA GLY A 152 7.52 4.57 -15.01
C GLY A 152 7.69 5.28 -13.70
N THR A 153 6.83 6.23 -13.42
CA THR A 153 6.85 7.01 -12.17
C THR A 153 5.45 7.42 -11.76
N GLY A 154 5.28 7.70 -10.47
CA GLY A 154 4.03 8.18 -9.91
C GLY A 154 3.38 7.20 -8.94
N GLY A 155 2.11 7.41 -8.67
CA GLY A 155 1.36 6.56 -7.76
C GLY A 155 -0.01 7.15 -7.42
N ILE A 156 -0.80 6.35 -6.76
CA ILE A 156 -2.15 6.69 -6.33
C ILE A 156 -2.15 6.72 -4.81
N SER A 157 -2.71 7.78 -4.26
CA SER A 157 -2.94 7.96 -2.84
C SER A 157 -4.42 7.78 -2.53
N GLN A 158 -4.70 7.38 -1.31
CA GLN A 158 -6.05 7.18 -0.78
C GLN A 158 -6.25 8.11 0.42
N PHE A 159 -7.21 9.01 0.32
CA PHE A 159 -7.81 9.65 1.48
C PHE A 159 -9.04 8.84 1.87
N TYR A 160 -9.17 8.45 3.12
CA TYR A 160 -10.38 7.79 3.60
C TYR A 160 -11.06 8.59 4.71
N TRP A 161 -12.38 8.50 4.73
CA TRP A 161 -13.23 8.92 5.82
C TRP A 161 -14.06 7.72 6.28
N GLY A 162 -13.77 7.26 7.49
CA GLY A 162 -14.36 6.07 8.05
C GLY A 162 -15.31 6.35 9.20
N ASN A 163 -16.31 5.51 9.33
CA ASN A 163 -17.27 5.56 10.43
C ASN A 163 -17.51 4.16 10.97
N ALA A 164 -17.60 4.05 12.28
CA ALA A 164 -17.87 2.80 12.97
C ALA A 164 -18.94 2.95 14.04
N PHE A 165 -19.74 1.93 14.16
CA PHE A 165 -20.89 1.88 15.05
C PHE A 165 -20.85 0.65 15.95
N ASN A 166 -21.11 0.83 17.22
CA ASN A 166 -21.44 -0.29 18.09
C ASN A 166 -22.90 -0.68 17.84
N VAL A 167 -23.10 -1.74 17.07
CA VAL A 167 -24.44 -2.24 16.70
C VAL A 167 -25.08 -2.94 17.90
N TRP A 168 -24.27 -3.73 18.60
CA TRP A 168 -24.69 -4.46 19.79
C TRP A 168 -23.55 -4.52 20.79
N ASN A 169 -23.83 -4.14 22.03
CA ASN A 169 -22.88 -4.15 23.13
C ASN A 169 -23.64 -4.27 24.46
N ASP A 170 -23.59 -5.45 25.07
CA ASP A 170 -24.29 -5.74 26.33
C ASP A 170 -23.54 -5.24 27.57
N GLY A 171 -22.40 -4.59 27.38
CA GLY A 171 -21.57 -4.04 28.46
C GLY A 171 -20.16 -4.61 28.53
N GLU A 172 -19.40 -4.17 29.50
CA GLU A 172 -18.02 -4.63 29.70
C GLU A 172 -17.97 -6.13 30.01
N GLY A 173 -17.07 -6.87 29.36
CA GLY A 173 -16.93 -8.32 29.52
C GLY A 173 -18.01 -9.15 28.81
N LYS A 174 -18.89 -8.55 27.99
CA LYS A 174 -19.92 -9.23 27.22
C LYS A 174 -19.62 -9.19 25.70
N PRO A 175 -20.33 -10.02 24.91
CA PRO A 175 -20.19 -9.99 23.45
C PRO A 175 -20.52 -8.62 22.87
N SER A 176 -19.84 -8.28 21.79
CA SER A 176 -20.12 -7.04 21.06
C SER A 176 -19.99 -7.23 19.56
N LEU A 177 -20.85 -6.57 18.79
CA LEU A 177 -20.81 -6.50 17.35
C LEU A 177 -20.66 -5.05 16.91
N GLN A 178 -19.66 -4.81 16.08
CA GLN A 178 -19.28 -3.52 15.54
C GLN A 178 -19.39 -3.59 14.03
N ALA A 179 -19.90 -2.54 13.41
CA ALA A 179 -19.96 -2.37 11.96
C ALA A 179 -19.35 -1.05 11.57
N GLY A 180 -18.78 -0.98 10.39
CA GLY A 180 -18.19 0.26 9.91
C GLY A 180 -18.09 0.29 8.39
N PHE A 181 -17.81 1.47 7.87
CA PHE A 181 -17.52 1.69 6.46
C PHE A 181 -16.45 2.76 6.30
N ASN A 182 -15.69 2.66 5.22
CA ASN A 182 -14.82 3.71 4.72
C ASN A 182 -15.36 4.24 3.39
N LEU A 183 -15.39 5.56 3.26
CA LEU A 183 -15.50 6.26 2.00
C LEU A 183 -14.08 6.68 1.60
N ASN A 184 -13.57 6.12 0.51
CA ASN A 184 -12.22 6.36 0.05
C ASN A 184 -12.23 7.25 -1.20
N TYR A 185 -11.37 8.26 -1.22
CA TYR A 185 -11.07 9.05 -2.40
C TYR A 185 -9.68 8.67 -2.90
N LEU A 186 -9.64 8.01 -4.05
CA LEU A 186 -8.41 7.64 -4.75
C LEU A 186 -8.00 8.77 -5.67
N TYR A 187 -6.77 9.27 -5.57
CA TYR A 187 -6.26 10.34 -6.40
C TYR A 187 -4.77 10.19 -6.67
N GLY A 188 -4.36 10.64 -7.83
CA GLY A 188 -2.96 10.61 -8.24
C GLY A 188 -2.79 10.39 -9.73
N SER A 189 -1.55 10.26 -10.17
CA SER A 189 -1.22 9.95 -11.55
C SER A 189 -0.05 8.98 -11.66
N VAL A 190 -0.08 8.20 -12.73
CA VAL A 190 0.98 7.27 -13.12
C VAL A 190 1.42 7.64 -14.53
N ALA A 191 2.69 7.98 -14.68
CA ALA A 191 3.31 8.26 -15.97
C ALA A 191 4.19 7.08 -16.40
N ARG A 192 4.08 6.67 -17.65
CA ARG A 192 4.87 5.61 -18.29
C ARG A 192 5.44 6.12 -19.59
N ALA A 193 6.67 5.74 -19.90
CA ALA A 193 7.31 6.05 -21.15
C ALA A 193 8.11 4.86 -21.68
N ILE A 194 8.10 4.68 -23.00
CA ILE A 194 9.03 3.82 -23.73
C ILE A 194 9.78 4.71 -24.68
N THR A 195 11.10 4.81 -24.51
CA THR A 195 11.98 5.58 -25.38
C THR A 195 12.83 4.62 -26.20
N TYR A 196 12.81 4.78 -27.51
CA TYR A 196 13.69 4.13 -28.46
C TYR A 196 14.79 5.13 -28.80
N ASP A 197 15.97 4.91 -28.23
CA ASP A 197 17.16 5.75 -28.42
C ASP A 197 18.09 5.01 -29.42
N PHE A 198 18.23 5.57 -30.60
CA PHE A 198 19.07 5.02 -31.62
C PHE A 198 20.45 5.61 -31.48
N VAL A 199 21.45 4.76 -31.20
CA VAL A 199 22.83 5.19 -31.07
C VAL A 199 23.26 5.88 -32.35
N ALA A 200 23.48 7.19 -32.28
CA ALA A 200 23.85 8.01 -33.46
C ALA A 200 25.12 7.47 -34.11
N SER A 201 25.00 7.12 -35.38
CA SER A 201 26.14 6.92 -36.26
C SER A 201 26.01 7.91 -37.43
N ASP A 202 27.11 8.31 -38.03
CA ASP A 202 27.16 9.29 -39.16
C ASP A 202 26.23 8.93 -40.33
N THR A 203 25.63 7.75 -40.32
CA THR A 203 24.73 7.23 -41.39
C THR A 203 23.37 6.78 -40.85
N SER A 204 22.98 7.15 -39.59
CA SER A 204 21.72 6.70 -39.05
C SER A 204 20.53 7.48 -39.62
N PHE A 205 19.59 6.75 -40.25
CA PHE A 205 18.29 7.28 -40.73
C PHE A 205 17.19 7.19 -39.67
N PHE A 206 17.51 6.71 -38.50
CA PHE A 206 16.53 6.47 -37.43
C PHE A 206 16.45 7.69 -36.51
N GLN A 207 15.23 8.07 -36.17
CA GLN A 207 14.94 9.15 -35.21
C GLN A 207 14.53 8.56 -33.87
N ASP A 208 15.01 9.14 -32.79
CA ASP A 208 14.59 8.76 -31.43
C ASP A 208 13.09 8.94 -31.34
N THR A 209 12.43 7.94 -30.74
CA THR A 209 10.99 7.90 -30.61
C THR A 209 10.61 7.65 -29.19
N ARG A 210 9.67 8.44 -28.67
CA ARG A 210 9.11 8.23 -27.32
C ARG A 210 7.60 8.04 -27.40
N ARG A 211 7.14 6.98 -26.75
CA ARG A 211 5.73 6.70 -26.45
C ARG A 211 5.52 6.97 -24.98
N GLN A 212 4.62 7.86 -24.63
CA GLN A 212 4.32 8.18 -23.23
C GLN A 212 2.83 8.16 -22.97
N GLN A 213 2.46 7.75 -21.77
CA GLN A 213 1.09 7.76 -21.26
C GLN A 213 1.07 8.23 -19.82
N GLU A 214 0.19 9.16 -19.49
CA GLU A 214 -0.13 9.57 -18.14
C GLU A 214 -1.57 9.18 -17.85
N THR A 215 -1.76 8.35 -16.84
CA THR A 215 -3.07 7.91 -16.34
C THR A 215 -3.38 8.63 -15.05
N ARG A 216 -4.42 9.44 -15.01
CA ARG A 216 -4.91 10.16 -13.82
C ARG A 216 -6.10 9.45 -13.22
N VAL A 217 -6.09 9.31 -11.91
CA VAL A 217 -7.14 8.67 -11.13
C VAL A 217 -7.76 9.69 -10.19
N SER A 218 -9.10 9.76 -10.21
CA SER A 218 -9.90 10.59 -9.31
C SER A 218 -11.25 9.90 -9.09
N ASN A 219 -11.31 8.98 -8.11
CA ASN A 219 -12.48 8.12 -7.92
C ASN A 219 -12.82 7.93 -6.43
N ILE A 220 -14.07 7.66 -6.17
CA ILE A 220 -14.58 7.31 -4.84
C ILE A 220 -14.83 5.80 -4.78
N THR A 221 -14.33 5.16 -3.72
CA THR A 221 -14.54 3.73 -3.45
C THR A 221 -15.07 3.51 -2.03
N PHE A 222 -15.60 2.31 -1.77
CA PHE A 222 -16.22 1.96 -0.50
C PHE A 222 -15.68 0.65 0.03
N ASP A 223 -15.37 0.64 1.33
CA ASP A 223 -15.07 -0.58 2.08
C ASP A 223 -16.04 -0.73 3.25
N LEU A 224 -16.44 -1.94 3.50
CA LEU A 224 -17.30 -2.32 4.62
C LEU A 224 -16.54 -3.20 5.59
N GLY A 225 -16.86 -3.11 6.86
CA GLY A 225 -16.25 -3.93 7.90
C GLY A 225 -17.24 -4.34 8.97
N LEU A 226 -17.04 -5.56 9.48
CA LEU A 226 -17.71 -6.09 10.66
C LEU A 226 -16.63 -6.60 11.62
N LEU A 227 -16.88 -6.44 12.91
CA LEU A 227 -16.02 -7.00 13.95
C LEU A 227 -16.89 -7.51 15.10
N TYR A 228 -16.85 -8.83 15.32
CA TYR A 228 -17.48 -9.49 16.45
C TYR A 228 -16.43 -9.82 17.48
N ARG A 229 -16.68 -9.47 18.74
CA ARG A 229 -15.81 -9.77 19.88
C ARG A 229 -16.57 -10.57 20.92
N GLN A 230 -16.02 -11.74 21.24
CA GLN A 230 -16.57 -12.68 22.23
C GLN A 230 -15.60 -12.86 23.39
N PRO A 231 -15.90 -12.32 24.58
CA PRO A 231 -15.15 -12.69 25.78
C PRO A 231 -15.35 -14.18 26.08
N LEU A 232 -14.26 -14.89 26.35
CA LEU A 232 -14.21 -16.30 26.73
C LEU A 232 -13.72 -16.38 28.19
N GLY A 233 -14.68 -16.29 29.12
CA GLY A 233 -14.39 -16.12 30.53
C GLY A 233 -13.74 -14.76 30.82
N GLU A 234 -13.02 -14.67 31.94
CA GLU A 234 -12.43 -13.39 32.42
C GLU A 234 -11.08 -13.05 31.74
N LYS A 235 -10.46 -13.99 31.04
CA LYS A 235 -9.05 -13.88 30.62
C LYS A 235 -8.85 -13.80 29.09
N TYR A 236 -9.78 -14.25 28.30
CA TYR A 236 -9.59 -14.37 26.86
C TYR A 236 -10.68 -13.61 26.10
N THR A 237 -10.30 -13.07 24.95
CA THR A 237 -11.24 -12.47 23.98
C THR A 237 -10.96 -13.05 22.61
N LEU A 238 -11.98 -13.66 22.00
CA LEU A 238 -11.97 -14.06 20.61
C LEU A 238 -12.54 -12.90 19.78
N SER A 239 -11.86 -12.52 18.71
CA SER A 239 -12.38 -11.54 17.75
C SER A 239 -12.44 -12.15 16.36
N VAL A 240 -13.54 -11.87 15.65
CA VAL A 240 -13.79 -12.27 14.26
C VAL A 240 -14.03 -11.01 13.46
N GLY A 241 -13.17 -10.74 12.50
CA GLY A 241 -13.27 -9.58 11.60
C GLY A 241 -13.65 -10.01 10.19
N LEU A 242 -14.57 -9.32 9.56
CA LEU A 242 -14.93 -9.48 8.15
C LEU A 242 -14.83 -8.14 7.47
N THR A 243 -14.21 -8.11 6.28
CA THR A 243 -14.10 -6.91 5.46
C THR A 243 -14.53 -7.21 4.04
N CYS A 244 -15.09 -6.20 3.37
CA CYS A 244 -15.56 -6.30 2.00
C CYS A 244 -15.23 -5.00 1.26
N GLY A 245 -14.37 -5.07 0.27
CA GLY A 245 -14.16 -4.01 -0.71
C GLY A 245 -15.18 -4.15 -1.83
N VAL A 246 -16.02 -3.15 -2.01
CA VAL A 246 -17.14 -3.20 -2.97
C VAL A 246 -16.60 -3.12 -4.41
N PRO A 247 -17.06 -4.00 -5.33
CA PRO A 247 -16.63 -3.95 -6.73
C PRO A 247 -17.10 -2.66 -7.40
N GLN A 248 -16.22 -2.03 -8.16
CA GLN A 248 -16.49 -0.74 -8.81
C GLN A 248 -15.81 -0.62 -10.16
N SER A 249 -16.38 0.21 -11.03
CA SER A 249 -15.74 0.63 -12.27
C SER A 249 -15.14 2.02 -12.08
N LEU A 250 -13.82 2.10 -12.07
CA LEU A 250 -13.09 3.34 -11.92
C LEU A 250 -12.88 3.95 -13.32
N LYS A 251 -13.33 5.18 -13.51
CA LYS A 251 -13.03 5.97 -14.70
C LYS A 251 -11.70 6.65 -14.49
N VAL A 252 -10.83 6.56 -15.47
CA VAL A 252 -9.49 7.16 -15.44
C VAL A 252 -9.27 7.99 -16.68
N ASP A 253 -8.62 9.14 -16.51
CA ASP A 253 -8.28 10.03 -17.61
C ASP A 253 -6.87 9.70 -18.07
N ASP A 254 -6.76 9.22 -19.30
CA ASP A 254 -5.50 8.93 -19.96
C ASP A 254 -5.10 10.06 -20.90
N LYS A 255 -3.82 10.40 -20.85
CA LYS A 255 -3.18 11.28 -21.83
C LYS A 255 -2.01 10.54 -22.46
N ALA A 256 -2.06 10.32 -23.77
CA ALA A 256 -1.04 9.60 -24.50
C ALA A 256 -0.49 10.38 -25.70
N LEU A 257 0.82 10.27 -25.88
CA LEU A 257 1.56 10.89 -26.98
C LEU A 257 2.61 9.92 -27.52
N ILE A 258 2.80 9.95 -28.84
CA ILE A 258 3.92 9.30 -29.52
C ILE A 258 4.61 10.39 -30.35
N TYR A 259 5.90 10.61 -30.10
CA TYR A 259 6.64 11.63 -30.83
C TYR A 259 8.05 11.20 -31.14
N THR A 260 8.57 11.75 -32.25
CA THR A 260 9.98 11.64 -32.57
C THR A 260 10.73 12.89 -32.17
N PHE A 261 11.98 12.73 -31.75
CA PHE A 261 12.79 13.82 -31.28
C PHE A 261 14.26 13.64 -31.64
N VAL A 262 15.01 14.71 -31.54
CA VAL A 262 16.48 14.71 -31.61
C VAL A 262 17.04 15.39 -30.38
N THR A 263 18.15 14.86 -29.86
CA THR A 263 18.84 15.42 -28.71
C THR A 263 20.04 16.25 -29.15
N TYR A 264 20.07 17.50 -28.76
CA TYR A 264 21.20 18.39 -28.97
C TYR A 264 21.75 18.87 -27.63
N GLY A 265 22.92 18.38 -27.25
CA GLY A 265 23.47 18.61 -25.93
C GLY A 265 22.57 18.01 -24.84
N SER A 266 21.99 18.84 -23.99
CA SER A 266 21.04 18.43 -22.92
C SER A 266 19.57 18.70 -23.25
N SER A 267 19.27 19.18 -24.47
CA SER A 267 17.89 19.57 -24.89
C SER A 267 17.34 18.62 -25.92
N GLU A 268 16.08 18.21 -25.72
CA GLU A 268 15.32 17.42 -26.69
C GLU A 268 14.46 18.36 -27.56
N TYR A 269 14.46 18.14 -28.86
CA TYR A 269 13.65 18.88 -29.82
C TYR A 269 12.69 17.91 -30.54
N THR A 270 11.40 18.09 -30.31
CA THR A 270 10.35 17.29 -30.97
C THR A 270 10.30 17.63 -32.45
N LEU A 271 10.32 16.58 -33.27
CA LEU A 271 10.23 16.69 -34.73
C LEU A 271 8.81 16.49 -35.24
N ASP A 272 8.16 15.42 -34.76
CA ASP A 272 6.81 15.05 -35.14
C ASP A 272 6.06 14.46 -34.00
N THR A 273 4.71 14.56 -33.99
CA THR A 273 3.86 14.08 -32.89
C THR A 273 2.64 13.37 -33.46
N ILE A 274 2.39 12.15 -32.93
CA ILE A 274 1.22 11.34 -33.26
C ILE A 274 0.33 11.27 -31.99
N PHE A 275 -0.94 11.60 -32.17
CA PHE A 275 -1.94 11.50 -31.12
C PHE A 275 -2.72 10.18 -31.28
N PRO A 276 -2.69 9.25 -30.32
CA PRO A 276 -3.33 7.94 -30.44
C PRO A 276 -4.85 7.99 -30.30
N ALA A 277 -5.39 9.05 -29.69
CA ALA A 277 -6.83 9.19 -29.49
C ALA A 277 -7.55 9.64 -30.76
N ARG A 278 -8.85 9.31 -30.85
CA ARG A 278 -9.70 9.65 -31.99
C ARG A 278 -9.77 11.16 -32.20
N GLY A 279 -9.61 11.63 -33.43
CA GLY A 279 -9.67 13.06 -33.78
C GLY A 279 -8.39 13.84 -33.48
N ASN A 280 -7.24 13.21 -33.49
CA ASN A 280 -5.94 13.81 -33.14
C ASN A 280 -5.91 14.40 -31.73
N ASN A 281 -6.60 13.76 -30.77
CA ASN A 281 -6.58 14.17 -29.37
C ASN A 281 -5.57 13.34 -28.58
N SER A 282 -4.95 13.93 -27.57
CA SER A 282 -4.05 13.24 -26.65
C SER A 282 -4.77 12.68 -25.42
N GLU A 283 -6.00 13.09 -25.16
CA GLU A 283 -6.76 12.76 -23.94
C GLU A 283 -7.94 11.86 -24.27
N TYR A 284 -8.14 10.83 -23.44
CA TYR A 284 -9.25 9.88 -23.55
C TYR A 284 -9.58 9.27 -22.19
N GLU A 285 -10.82 8.81 -22.03
CA GLU A 285 -11.29 8.14 -20.81
C GLU A 285 -11.13 6.62 -20.95
N SER A 286 -10.52 5.99 -19.96
CA SER A 286 -10.42 4.53 -19.83
C SER A 286 -11.19 4.05 -18.60
N THR A 287 -11.47 2.76 -18.56
CA THR A 287 -12.21 2.15 -17.43
C THR A 287 -11.42 1.00 -16.84
N LEU A 288 -11.26 1.01 -15.50
CA LEU A 288 -10.70 -0.08 -14.73
C LEU A 288 -11.76 -0.70 -13.85
N ARG A 289 -12.06 -1.98 -14.04
CA ARG A 289 -12.99 -2.71 -13.20
C ARG A 289 -12.28 -3.32 -12.00
N GLN A 290 -12.55 -2.78 -10.82
CA GLN A 290 -12.03 -3.31 -9.56
C GLN A 290 -12.95 -4.45 -9.08
N PRO A 291 -12.41 -5.65 -8.77
CA PRO A 291 -13.21 -6.77 -8.29
C PRO A 291 -13.65 -6.60 -6.84
N LEU A 292 -14.58 -7.45 -6.42
CA LEU A 292 -14.90 -7.66 -5.01
C LEU A 292 -13.65 -8.15 -4.27
N SER A 293 -13.39 -7.62 -3.08
CA SER A 293 -12.38 -8.17 -2.17
C SER A 293 -13.01 -8.55 -0.84
N ILE A 294 -12.67 -9.73 -0.33
CA ILE A 294 -13.18 -10.22 0.95
C ILE A 294 -11.99 -10.56 1.85
N GLY A 295 -12.04 -10.10 3.09
CA GLY A 295 -11.06 -10.43 4.12
C GLY A 295 -11.74 -10.98 5.36
N LEU A 296 -11.21 -12.07 5.89
CA LEU A 296 -11.64 -12.71 7.14
C LEU A 296 -10.45 -12.76 8.10
N GLY A 297 -10.65 -12.32 9.33
CA GLY A 297 -9.64 -12.37 10.39
C GLY A 297 -10.18 -13.04 11.64
N LEU A 298 -9.33 -13.82 12.27
CA LEU A 298 -9.57 -14.43 13.58
C LEU A 298 -8.44 -14.02 14.51
N SER A 299 -8.77 -13.60 15.74
CA SER A 299 -7.74 -13.37 16.75
C SER A 299 -8.20 -13.82 18.13
N LEU A 300 -7.23 -14.39 18.89
CA LEU A 300 -7.39 -14.73 20.29
C LEU A 300 -6.40 -13.91 21.11
N GLU A 301 -6.93 -13.08 21.99
CA GLU A 301 -6.16 -12.25 22.90
C GLU A 301 -6.35 -12.71 24.35
N ARG A 302 -5.28 -12.72 25.13
CA ARG A 302 -5.33 -12.93 26.56
C ARG A 302 -5.05 -11.63 27.31
N ASN A 303 -6.11 -10.95 27.79
CA ASN A 303 -6.08 -9.79 28.69
C ASN A 303 -4.85 -8.90 28.53
N GLN A 304 -4.64 -8.35 27.32
CA GLN A 304 -3.53 -7.46 27.00
C GLN A 304 -2.13 -8.04 27.30
N ARG A 305 -1.97 -9.37 27.31
CA ARG A 305 -0.67 -10.00 27.53
C ARG A 305 -0.10 -10.56 26.25
N TRP A 306 -0.85 -11.37 25.54
CA TRP A 306 -0.46 -11.92 24.25
C TRP A 306 -1.67 -12.02 23.33
N MET A 307 -1.39 -11.97 22.05
CA MET A 307 -2.37 -12.12 20.98
C MET A 307 -1.80 -13.06 19.91
N VAL A 308 -2.66 -13.89 19.35
CA VAL A 308 -2.40 -14.68 18.14
C VAL A 308 -3.53 -14.40 17.17
N ALA A 309 -3.21 -14.23 15.89
CA ALA A 309 -4.20 -13.90 14.89
C ALA A 309 -3.87 -14.51 13.53
N LEU A 310 -4.92 -14.80 12.78
CA LEU A 310 -4.88 -15.37 11.43
C LEU A 310 -5.82 -14.57 10.55
N ASP A 311 -5.32 -14.11 9.40
CA ASP A 311 -6.09 -13.44 8.37
C ASP A 311 -6.04 -14.22 7.06
N ALA A 312 -7.16 -14.24 6.35
CA ALA A 312 -7.27 -14.72 4.98
C ALA A 312 -8.02 -13.69 4.14
N ALA A 313 -7.53 -13.42 2.93
CA ALA A 313 -8.17 -12.53 1.97
C ALA A 313 -8.24 -13.19 0.59
N TYR A 314 -9.30 -12.86 -0.14
CA TYR A 314 -9.52 -13.30 -1.52
C TYR A 314 -10.01 -12.14 -2.36
N SER A 315 -9.47 -12.02 -3.57
CA SER A 315 -9.91 -11.04 -4.56
C SER A 315 -9.81 -11.65 -5.96
N PRO A 316 -10.94 -11.82 -6.67
CA PRO A 316 -10.99 -12.44 -8.00
C PRO A 316 -10.52 -11.46 -9.08
N TYR A 317 -9.21 -11.17 -9.12
CA TYR A 317 -8.61 -10.27 -10.10
C TYR A 317 -8.61 -10.83 -11.53
N SER A 318 -8.84 -12.13 -11.74
CA SER A 318 -8.98 -12.72 -13.09
C SER A 318 -10.10 -12.06 -13.90
N GLY A 319 -11.12 -11.51 -13.22
CA GLY A 319 -12.19 -10.72 -13.82
C GLY A 319 -11.88 -9.24 -14.05
N MET A 320 -10.70 -8.77 -13.61
CA MET A 320 -10.30 -7.37 -13.77
C MET A 320 -9.95 -7.08 -15.22
N LYS A 321 -10.47 -5.98 -15.75
CA LYS A 321 -10.17 -5.51 -17.10
C LYS A 321 -9.81 -4.03 -17.05
N TYR A 322 -8.73 -3.68 -17.73
CA TYR A 322 -8.41 -2.31 -18.07
C TYR A 322 -8.81 -2.10 -19.52
N GLU A 323 -9.88 -1.36 -19.72
CA GLU A 323 -10.42 -1.04 -21.02
C GLU A 323 -9.94 0.35 -21.42
N GLU A 324 -8.91 0.42 -22.27
CA GLU A 324 -8.43 1.69 -22.81
C GLU A 324 -9.46 2.29 -23.78
N GLY A 325 -9.70 3.60 -23.67
CA GLY A 325 -10.64 4.35 -24.50
C GLY A 325 -10.16 4.62 -25.93
N VAL A 326 -9.15 3.90 -26.42
CA VAL A 326 -8.56 4.04 -27.76
C VAL A 326 -8.56 2.71 -28.50
N GLU A 327 -8.68 2.77 -29.85
CA GLU A 327 -8.67 1.57 -30.70
C GLU A 327 -7.31 0.86 -30.71
N THR A 328 -6.20 1.62 -30.60
CA THR A 328 -4.84 1.09 -30.59
C THR A 328 -4.16 1.50 -29.29
N PRO A 329 -4.14 0.64 -28.26
CA PRO A 329 -3.50 0.92 -26.98
C PRO A 329 -2.02 1.29 -27.13
N VAL A 330 -1.59 2.34 -26.46
CA VAL A 330 -0.20 2.80 -26.49
C VAL A 330 0.72 1.82 -25.76
N PHE A 331 0.22 1.23 -24.69
CA PHE A 331 0.89 0.22 -23.88
C PHE A 331 0.05 -1.07 -23.86
N GLY A 332 -0.10 -1.72 -25.01
CA GLY A 332 -0.90 -2.95 -25.12
C GLY A 332 -0.42 -4.03 -24.12
N ASN A 333 -1.37 -4.67 -23.45
CA ASN A 333 -1.14 -5.72 -22.45
C ASN A 333 -0.78 -7.08 -23.09
N SER A 334 0.21 -7.12 -23.97
CA SER A 334 0.63 -8.38 -24.59
C SER A 334 1.29 -9.31 -23.57
N GLY A 335 0.64 -10.42 -23.25
CA GLY A 335 1.20 -11.49 -22.44
C GLY A 335 1.01 -11.36 -20.92
N ILE A 336 0.18 -10.41 -20.44
CA ILE A 336 -0.13 -10.27 -19.04
C ILE A 336 -1.61 -10.51 -18.81
N CYS A 337 -1.89 -11.41 -17.88
CA CYS A 337 -3.23 -11.69 -17.38
C CYS A 337 -3.30 -11.34 -15.90
N TYR A 338 -4.46 -10.91 -15.45
CA TYR A 338 -4.72 -10.82 -14.02
C TYR A 338 -5.11 -12.20 -13.50
N ALA A 339 -4.54 -12.59 -12.37
CA ALA A 339 -4.84 -13.83 -11.66
C ALA A 339 -5.55 -13.53 -10.35
N ASP A 340 -6.33 -14.49 -9.88
CA ASP A 340 -6.99 -14.38 -8.58
C ASP A 340 -5.95 -14.31 -7.46
N ASN A 341 -6.14 -13.34 -6.57
CA ASN A 341 -5.26 -13.09 -5.45
C ASN A 341 -5.79 -13.77 -4.19
N TYR A 342 -4.91 -14.49 -3.53
CA TYR A 342 -5.14 -15.09 -2.21
C TYR A 342 -4.03 -14.66 -1.28
N ARG A 343 -4.42 -14.16 -0.10
CA ARG A 343 -3.48 -13.77 0.93
C ARG A 343 -3.81 -14.48 2.24
N ILE A 344 -2.78 -15.02 2.88
CA ILE A 344 -2.86 -15.60 4.22
C ILE A 344 -1.78 -14.95 5.08
N ALA A 345 -2.14 -14.50 6.27
CA ALA A 345 -1.20 -13.93 7.23
C ALA A 345 -1.45 -14.52 8.61
N PHE A 346 -0.37 -14.87 9.29
CA PHE A 346 -0.38 -15.36 10.66
C PHE A 346 0.57 -14.52 11.50
N GLY A 347 0.10 -14.05 12.65
CA GLY A 347 0.92 -13.23 13.52
C GLY A 347 0.50 -13.35 14.98
N GLY A 348 1.41 -12.94 15.84
CA GLY A 348 1.15 -12.92 17.25
C GLY A 348 2.31 -12.37 18.03
N GLY A 349 2.14 -12.32 19.35
CA GLY A 349 3.20 -11.90 20.22
C GLY A 349 2.73 -11.40 21.58
N TRP A 350 3.66 -10.84 22.28
CA TRP A 350 3.47 -10.26 23.58
C TRP A 350 3.10 -8.78 23.45
N ILE A 351 1.98 -8.36 24.02
CA ILE A 351 1.47 -6.98 23.90
C ILE A 351 2.09 -6.04 24.94
N GLY A 352 2.73 -6.59 25.97
CA GLY A 352 3.22 -5.84 27.13
C GLY A 352 2.14 -5.55 28.16
N ASN A 353 2.54 -5.44 29.42
CA ASN A 353 1.61 -5.11 30.50
C ASN A 353 1.73 -3.62 30.85
N PRO A 354 0.71 -2.77 30.58
CA PRO A 354 0.78 -1.34 30.88
C PRO A 354 1.05 -0.99 32.33
N THR A 355 0.70 -1.89 33.27
CA THR A 355 0.86 -1.72 34.73
C THR A 355 2.16 -2.29 35.26
N ALA A 356 3.00 -2.89 34.42
CA ALA A 356 4.27 -3.45 34.86
C ALA A 356 5.20 -2.39 35.46
N THR A 357 5.86 -2.69 36.56
CA THR A 357 6.80 -1.79 37.23
C THR A 357 8.04 -1.54 36.39
N ARG A 358 8.57 -2.60 35.74
CA ARG A 358 9.74 -2.48 34.86
C ARG A 358 9.32 -2.06 33.46
N TYR A 359 10.08 -1.17 32.86
CA TYR A 359 9.81 -0.66 31.49
C TYR A 359 9.74 -1.80 30.46
N ILE A 360 10.67 -2.77 30.51
CA ILE A 360 10.70 -3.93 29.62
C ILE A 360 9.41 -4.75 29.70
N GLY A 361 8.81 -4.89 30.89
CA GLY A 361 7.53 -5.59 31.05
C GLY A 361 6.34 -4.88 30.41
N ARG A 362 6.49 -3.59 30.05
CA ARG A 362 5.49 -2.80 29.33
C ARG A 362 5.69 -2.81 27.82
N MET A 363 6.88 -3.20 27.34
CA MET A 363 7.17 -3.30 25.92
C MET A 363 6.40 -4.48 25.31
N GLY A 364 5.96 -4.31 24.06
CA GLY A 364 5.41 -5.37 23.23
C GLY A 364 6.47 -5.95 22.31
N LEU A 365 6.37 -7.25 22.05
CA LEU A 365 7.16 -7.97 21.03
C LEU A 365 6.20 -8.80 20.20
N THR A 366 6.12 -8.53 18.91
CA THR A 366 5.23 -9.18 17.96
C THR A 366 6.02 -9.70 16.77
N GLY A 367 5.45 -10.65 16.06
CA GLY A 367 6.01 -11.15 14.82
C GLY A 367 4.96 -11.88 14.01
N GLY A 368 5.26 -12.11 12.75
CA GLY A 368 4.35 -12.82 11.89
C GLY A 368 4.94 -13.15 10.53
N VAL A 369 4.15 -13.91 9.79
CA VAL A 369 4.48 -14.37 8.44
C VAL A 369 3.28 -14.16 7.54
N HIS A 370 3.52 -13.94 6.27
CA HIS A 370 2.46 -13.90 5.26
C HIS A 370 2.89 -14.60 3.98
N TYR A 371 1.89 -15.02 3.25
CA TYR A 371 1.99 -15.49 1.88
C TYR A 371 0.87 -14.85 1.06
N GLU A 372 1.22 -14.35 -0.11
CA GLU A 372 0.27 -13.77 -1.06
C GLU A 372 0.54 -14.33 -2.45
N LYS A 373 -0.49 -14.94 -3.06
CA LYS A 373 -0.46 -15.28 -4.47
C LYS A 373 -0.67 -14.00 -5.28
N GLY A 374 0.26 -13.71 -6.20
CA GLY A 374 0.26 -12.46 -6.93
C GLY A 374 -0.95 -12.27 -7.84
N LYS A 375 -1.33 -11.00 -8.04
CA LYS A 375 -2.43 -10.57 -8.92
C LYS A 375 -2.10 -10.64 -10.39
N LEU A 376 -0.81 -10.66 -10.73
CA LEU A 376 -0.32 -10.65 -12.10
C LEU A 376 0.18 -12.05 -12.46
N ALA A 377 -0.26 -12.53 -13.62
CA ALA A 377 0.25 -13.71 -14.26
C ALA A 377 0.93 -13.32 -15.57
N LEU A 378 2.13 -13.82 -15.76
CA LEU A 378 2.88 -13.67 -17.00
C LEU A 378 2.64 -14.92 -17.86
N ALA A 379 2.01 -14.74 -19.01
CA ALA A 379 1.86 -15.82 -19.99
C ALA A 379 3.17 -15.96 -20.77
N LEU A 380 3.98 -16.94 -20.41
CA LEU A 380 5.22 -17.28 -21.09
C LEU A 380 5.05 -18.58 -21.89
N ALA A 381 5.94 -18.81 -22.86
CA ALA A 381 5.95 -20.05 -23.63
C ALA A 381 6.12 -21.31 -22.75
N SER A 382 6.65 -21.17 -21.54
CA SER A 382 6.85 -22.24 -20.55
C SER A 382 5.67 -22.45 -19.58
N GLY A 383 4.60 -21.63 -19.69
CA GLY A 383 3.43 -21.67 -18.81
C GLY A 383 3.12 -20.31 -18.15
N ASP A 384 2.02 -20.27 -17.41
CA ASP A 384 1.61 -19.07 -16.67
C ASP A 384 2.37 -19.00 -15.33
N TRP A 385 3.05 -17.86 -15.11
CA TRP A 385 3.78 -17.59 -13.88
C TRP A 385 3.06 -16.51 -13.07
N THR A 386 2.74 -16.82 -11.81
CA THR A 386 2.22 -15.83 -10.87
C THR A 386 3.36 -15.20 -10.06
N LEU A 387 3.22 -13.92 -9.74
CA LEU A 387 4.19 -13.20 -8.94
C LEU A 387 3.82 -13.33 -7.46
N ASP A 388 4.22 -14.44 -6.86
CA ASP A 388 3.92 -14.76 -5.48
C ASP A 388 4.86 -14.03 -4.52
N GLU A 389 4.35 -13.66 -3.36
CA GLU A 389 5.10 -13.02 -2.29
C GLU A 389 4.99 -13.84 -1.00
N TRP A 390 6.09 -13.96 -0.29
CA TRP A 390 6.10 -14.40 1.09
C TRP A 390 6.98 -13.46 1.93
N GLY A 391 6.65 -13.32 3.21
CA GLY A 391 7.43 -12.47 4.09
C GLY A 391 7.32 -12.87 5.54
N VAL A 392 8.32 -12.41 6.29
CA VAL A 392 8.41 -12.53 7.74
C VAL A 392 8.69 -11.16 8.35
N SER A 393 8.16 -10.92 9.53
CA SER A 393 8.33 -9.63 10.19
C SER A 393 8.36 -9.76 11.71
N LEU A 394 9.02 -8.78 12.32
CA LEU A 394 9.11 -8.61 13.77
C LEU A 394 8.79 -7.16 14.12
N GLY A 395 8.16 -6.95 15.26
CA GLY A 395 7.84 -5.62 15.75
C GLY A 395 8.09 -5.47 17.24
N ILE A 396 8.61 -4.32 17.62
CA ILE A 396 8.79 -3.94 19.04
C ILE A 396 7.94 -2.70 19.29
N THR A 397 7.09 -2.77 20.29
CA THR A 397 6.26 -1.64 20.73
C THR A 397 6.84 -1.04 22.02
N PHE A 398 7.17 0.24 21.96
CA PHE A 398 7.68 1.04 23.07
C PHE A 398 6.55 1.91 23.61
N PRO A 399 5.96 1.60 24.77
CA PRO A 399 4.93 2.43 25.37
C PRO A 399 5.53 3.73 25.90
N MET A 400 4.86 4.84 25.62
CA MET A 400 5.22 6.19 26.09
C MET A 400 4.08 6.77 26.93
N ARG A 401 4.33 7.87 27.67
CA ARG A 401 3.32 8.67 28.39
C ARG A 401 2.22 7.84 29.09
N LYS A 402 2.62 7.02 30.05
CA LYS A 402 1.70 6.19 30.84
C LYS A 402 0.85 5.22 29.98
N GLY A 403 1.42 4.71 28.88
CA GLY A 403 0.76 3.73 28.03
C GLY A 403 -0.29 4.27 27.04
N ARG A 404 -0.42 5.60 26.92
CA ARG A 404 -1.36 6.21 25.96
C ARG A 404 -0.76 6.45 24.59
N SER A 405 0.53 6.72 24.52
CA SER A 405 1.26 6.87 23.26
C SER A 405 2.21 5.70 23.14
N GLN A 406 2.48 5.28 21.91
CA GLN A 406 3.40 4.18 21.61
C GLN A 406 4.22 4.47 20.36
N LEU A 407 5.45 4.01 20.36
CA LEU A 407 6.31 3.93 19.18
C LEU A 407 6.44 2.45 18.81
N VAL A 408 6.10 2.12 17.58
CA VAL A 408 6.30 0.77 17.03
C VAL A 408 7.47 0.84 16.05
N VAL A 409 8.42 -0.05 16.23
CA VAL A 409 9.56 -0.26 15.33
C VAL A 409 9.42 -1.65 14.74
N THR A 410 9.45 -1.76 13.43
CA THR A 410 9.33 -3.05 12.74
C THR A 410 10.55 -3.31 11.89
N GLY A 411 10.85 -4.58 11.69
CA GLY A 411 11.78 -5.07 10.69
C GLY A 411 11.12 -6.23 9.96
N GLY A 412 11.16 -6.19 8.64
CA GLY A 412 10.56 -7.21 7.78
C GLY A 412 11.51 -7.63 6.67
N TYR A 413 11.30 -8.85 6.21
CA TYR A 413 11.89 -9.39 4.99
C TYR A 413 10.79 -10.00 4.17
N SER A 414 10.69 -9.62 2.91
CA SER A 414 9.81 -10.26 1.92
C SER A 414 10.57 -10.60 0.65
N SER A 415 10.12 -11.66 -0.01
CA SER A 415 10.63 -12.10 -1.29
C SER A 415 9.47 -12.26 -2.26
N PHE A 416 9.61 -11.69 -3.42
CA PHE A 416 8.57 -11.51 -4.41
C PHE A 416 9.07 -11.94 -5.79
N GLY A 417 8.28 -12.75 -6.51
CA GLY A 417 8.61 -13.28 -7.82
C GLY A 417 9.30 -14.65 -7.79
N SER A 418 10.00 -15.00 -8.87
CA SER A 418 10.64 -16.31 -9.08
C SER A 418 12.12 -16.17 -9.42
N ASN A 419 12.92 -17.16 -9.00
CA ASN A 419 14.35 -17.21 -9.34
C ASN A 419 14.60 -17.41 -10.85
N ASP A 420 13.64 -18.00 -11.56
CA ASP A 420 13.79 -18.33 -12.99
C ASP A 420 13.55 -17.12 -13.89
N LEU A 421 12.90 -16.06 -13.39
CA LEU A 421 12.58 -14.86 -14.14
C LEU A 421 13.17 -13.63 -13.49
N LEU A 422 12.50 -13.13 -12.47
CA LEU A 422 12.85 -11.93 -11.75
C LEU A 422 12.42 -12.10 -10.30
N ARG A 423 13.36 -11.94 -9.38
CA ARG A 423 13.11 -12.00 -7.95
C ARG A 423 13.52 -10.70 -7.29
N ASN A 424 12.64 -10.17 -6.47
CA ASN A 424 12.90 -8.98 -5.66
C ASN A 424 12.85 -9.34 -4.17
N ASP A 425 13.99 -9.22 -3.51
CA ASP A 425 14.13 -9.41 -2.07
C ASP A 425 14.11 -8.04 -1.39
N VAL A 426 13.17 -7.82 -0.49
CA VAL A 426 12.96 -6.54 0.19
C VAL A 426 13.21 -6.68 1.69
N LEU A 427 14.12 -5.87 2.20
CA LEU A 427 14.32 -5.65 3.63
C LEU A 427 13.65 -4.33 4.01
N SER A 428 12.72 -4.37 4.96
CA SER A 428 11.98 -3.20 5.43
C SER A 428 12.31 -2.86 6.88
N VAL A 429 12.28 -1.57 7.19
CA VAL A 429 12.29 -1.04 8.56
C VAL A 429 11.19 0.00 8.67
N GLY A 430 10.23 -0.25 9.54
CA GLY A 430 9.08 0.63 9.75
C GLY A 430 9.11 1.31 11.11
N LEU A 431 8.59 2.54 11.13
CA LEU A 431 8.38 3.34 12.35
C LEU A 431 6.93 3.82 12.36
N ALA A 432 6.19 3.56 13.44
CA ALA A 432 4.86 4.11 13.64
C ALA A 432 4.76 4.75 15.02
N LEU A 433 4.31 5.99 15.05
CA LEU A 433 4.04 6.74 16.27
C LEU A 433 2.54 6.89 16.42
N SER A 434 1.99 6.31 17.48
CA SER A 434 0.58 6.46 17.86
C SER A 434 0.49 7.32 19.12
N SER A 435 -0.40 8.30 19.11
CA SER A 435 -0.68 9.14 20.26
C SER A 435 -2.18 9.14 20.56
N ASN A 436 -2.54 8.81 21.79
CA ASN A 436 -3.91 8.89 22.28
C ASN A 436 -3.99 9.97 23.36
N GLU A 437 -4.61 11.11 23.02
CA GLU A 437 -4.76 12.24 23.92
C GLU A 437 -6.22 12.33 24.41
N ARG A 438 -6.41 12.81 25.63
CA ARG A 438 -7.76 13.10 26.13
C ARG A 438 -8.26 14.40 25.54
N TRP A 439 -9.37 14.32 24.82
CA TRP A 439 -10.09 15.49 24.28
C TRP A 439 -11.53 15.49 24.78
N PHE A 440 -12.18 16.65 24.70
CA PHE A 440 -13.59 16.84 25.08
C PHE A 440 -13.92 16.65 26.57
N VAL A 441 -12.91 16.70 27.45
CA VAL A 441 -13.15 16.67 28.89
C VAL A 441 -13.60 18.05 29.35
N LYS A 442 -14.84 18.19 29.85
CA LYS A 442 -15.31 19.41 30.50
C LYS A 442 -14.43 19.67 31.72
N ARG A 443 -13.70 20.79 31.73
CA ARG A 443 -13.02 21.25 32.93
C ARG A 443 -14.10 21.62 33.96
N LYS A 444 -14.14 20.91 35.09
CA LYS A 444 -14.89 21.37 36.24
C LYS A 444 -14.11 22.53 36.82
N TYR A 445 -14.66 23.72 36.75
CA TYR A 445 -14.22 24.83 37.57
C TYR A 445 -14.77 24.59 38.97
N ASN A 446 -13.87 24.36 39.94
CA ASN A 446 -14.21 24.39 41.36
C ASN A 446 -14.18 25.86 41.83
#